data_f554c40559d8ae88ae46d8dcafc80225
#
_entry.id   f554c40559d8ae88ae46d8dcafc80225
#
_cell.length_a   1.000
_cell.length_b   1.000
_cell.length_c   1.000
_cell.angle_alpha   90.00
_cell.angle_beta   90.00
_cell.angle_gamma   90.00
#
_symmetry.space_group_name_H-M   'P 1'
#
loop_
_entity.id
_entity.type
_entity.pdbx_description
1 polymer ?
#
loop_
_entity_poly.entity_id
_entity_poly.type
_entity_poly.pdbx_seq_one_letter_code
_entity_poly.pdbx_strand_id
1 'polypeptide(L)'
;QDIVSFIYLADEIPEYLTRMKAVAHTVGNDVPLLLMDTAEAAVLGSLEDPHVAEQQCKVVANIGNEHTLAFHMHDNSILGIFEHHTHILSQERLEDYLKELVDGKIDGDMVWRDQGHGAIVVQGGEKLNFLSVIGPMRGILENSKLEPYFATPHGSMMMAGSFGLIRGCAERMPSNREEILAA
;
A
#
# COMPACT_ATOMS: atom_id res chain seq x y z
N GLN A 1 -8.42 10.11 -2.28
CA GLN A 1 -7.24 10.49 -1.50
C GLN A 1 -6.01 9.92 -2.20
N ASP A 2 -4.93 10.70 -2.31
CA ASP A 2 -3.66 10.26 -2.90
C ASP A 2 -2.86 9.40 -1.91
N ILE A 3 -2.12 8.40 -2.39
CA ILE A 3 -1.26 7.54 -1.56
C ILE A 3 -0.18 8.37 -0.82
N VAL A 4 0.25 9.49 -1.37
CA VAL A 4 1.22 10.41 -0.75
C VAL A 4 0.67 11.04 0.53
N SER A 5 -0.65 11.06 0.74
CA SER A 5 -1.26 11.60 1.96
C SER A 5 -1.05 10.73 3.21
N PHE A 6 -0.52 9.52 3.05
CA PHE A 6 -0.09 8.67 4.17
C PHE A 6 1.37 8.92 4.60
N ILE A 7 2.01 9.92 4.00
CA ILE A 7 3.36 10.35 4.35
C ILE A 7 3.25 11.54 5.31
N TYR A 8 3.77 11.39 6.52
CA TYR A 8 3.66 12.39 7.57
C TYR A 8 5.02 12.99 7.90
N LEU A 9 5.12 14.32 7.92
CA LEU A 9 6.18 15.01 8.63
C LEU A 9 5.86 15.01 10.13
N ALA A 10 6.87 15.22 10.97
CA ALA A 10 6.74 15.06 12.44
C ALA A 10 5.59 15.89 13.05
N ASP A 11 5.35 17.10 12.54
CA ASP A 11 4.31 18.03 13.00
C ASP A 11 2.93 17.78 12.38
N GLU A 12 2.83 16.91 11.36
CA GLU A 12 1.58 16.59 10.67
C GLU A 12 0.93 15.30 11.17
N ILE A 13 1.61 14.53 12.04
CA ILE A 13 1.12 13.23 12.51
C ILE A 13 -0.18 13.38 13.28
N PRO A 14 -1.29 12.78 12.83
CA PRO A 14 -2.57 12.81 13.55
C PRO A 14 -2.46 12.23 14.97
N GLU A 15 -3.23 12.78 15.90
CA GLU A 15 -3.19 12.38 17.33
C GLU A 15 -3.53 10.90 17.56
N TYR A 16 -4.36 10.31 16.72
CA TYR A 16 -4.72 8.89 16.81
C TYR A 16 -3.62 7.93 16.34
N LEU A 17 -2.61 8.40 15.59
CA LEU A 17 -1.45 7.60 15.17
C LEU A 17 -0.38 7.56 16.27
N THR A 18 -0.74 6.98 17.42
CA THR A 18 0.06 7.01 18.64
C THR A 18 1.45 6.40 18.51
N ARG A 19 1.61 5.33 17.70
CA ARG A 19 2.94 4.75 17.42
C ARG A 19 3.86 5.72 16.68
N MET A 20 3.35 6.37 15.64
CA MET A 20 4.13 7.37 14.87
C MET A 20 4.48 8.58 15.74
N LYS A 21 3.55 9.05 16.58
CA LYS A 21 3.80 10.09 17.58
C LYS A 21 4.93 9.70 18.53
N ALA A 22 4.94 8.47 19.04
CA ALA A 22 5.99 7.99 19.93
C ALA A 22 7.36 7.99 19.24
N VAL A 23 7.44 7.58 17.97
CA VAL A 23 8.68 7.64 17.17
C VAL A 23 9.14 9.09 17.02
N ALA A 24 8.24 10.01 16.64
CA ALA A 24 8.57 11.44 16.49
C ALA A 24 9.11 12.03 17.79
N HIS A 25 8.48 11.72 18.93
CA HIS A 25 8.97 12.14 20.24
C HIS A 25 10.39 11.60 20.57
N THR A 26 10.70 10.39 20.13
CA THR A 26 12.00 9.76 20.39
C THR A 26 13.11 10.41 19.58
N VAL A 27 12.83 10.76 18.32
CA VAL A 27 13.81 11.38 17.41
C VAL A 27 14.10 12.84 17.80
N GLY A 28 13.10 13.55 18.34
CA GLY A 28 13.21 14.98 18.64
C GLY A 28 13.14 15.87 17.39
N ASN A 29 13.57 17.13 17.53
CA ASN A 29 13.40 18.14 16.48
C ASN A 29 14.72 18.48 15.75
N ASP A 30 15.80 17.78 16.05
CA ASP A 30 17.14 18.14 15.55
C ASP A 30 17.38 17.72 14.08
N VAL A 31 16.54 16.82 13.57
CA VAL A 31 16.62 16.30 12.20
C VAL A 31 15.22 16.28 11.55
N PRO A 32 15.13 16.51 10.23
CA PRO A 32 13.88 16.30 9.51
C PRO A 32 13.43 14.84 9.65
N LEU A 33 12.15 14.63 10.01
CA LEU A 33 11.59 13.31 10.18
C LEU A 33 10.39 13.13 9.26
N LEU A 34 10.41 12.03 8.51
CA LEU A 34 9.30 11.56 7.68
C LEU A 34 8.90 10.16 8.14
N LEU A 35 7.62 9.93 8.30
CA LEU A 35 7.05 8.64 8.70
C LEU A 35 5.96 8.21 7.73
N MET A 36 5.91 6.91 7.50
CA MET A 36 4.86 6.22 6.74
C MET A 36 4.69 4.82 7.32
N ASP A 37 3.49 4.28 7.36
CA ASP A 37 3.33 2.88 7.76
C ASP A 37 3.93 1.94 6.70
N THR A 38 4.31 0.75 7.14
CA THR A 38 5.12 -0.17 6.33
C THR A 38 4.39 -0.69 5.10
N ALA A 39 3.09 -0.92 5.19
CA ALA A 39 2.31 -1.44 4.07
C ALA A 39 2.09 -0.36 2.99
N GLU A 40 1.73 0.85 3.40
CA GLU A 40 1.58 1.99 2.50
C GLU A 40 2.92 2.35 1.85
N ALA A 41 4.01 2.31 2.61
CA ALA A 41 5.36 2.52 2.07
C ALA A 41 5.70 1.46 1.02
N ALA A 42 5.37 0.19 1.27
CA ALA A 42 5.59 -0.87 0.31
C ALA A 42 4.73 -0.70 -0.96
N VAL A 43 3.47 -0.27 -0.81
CA VAL A 43 2.58 0.05 -1.95
C VAL A 43 3.16 1.21 -2.76
N LEU A 44 3.54 2.31 -2.12
CA LEU A 44 4.15 3.46 -2.80
C LEU A 44 5.44 3.04 -3.54
N GLY A 45 6.28 2.22 -2.89
CA GLY A 45 7.50 1.71 -3.51
C GLY A 45 7.25 0.72 -4.64
N SER A 46 6.12 0.00 -4.65
CA SER A 46 5.78 -0.86 -5.79
C SER A 46 5.49 -0.06 -7.08
N LEU A 47 5.09 1.21 -6.94
CA LEU A 47 4.90 2.11 -8.08
C LEU A 47 6.21 2.52 -8.75
N GLU A 48 7.37 2.21 -8.15
CA GLU A 48 8.68 2.37 -8.78
C GLU A 48 9.02 1.19 -9.74
N ASP A 49 8.21 0.15 -9.78
CA ASP A 49 8.27 -0.86 -10.81
C ASP A 49 7.61 -0.29 -12.10
N PRO A 50 8.34 -0.17 -13.22
CA PRO A 50 7.81 0.47 -14.43
C PRO A 50 6.51 -0.16 -14.94
N HIS A 51 6.38 -1.49 -14.81
CA HIS A 51 5.17 -2.18 -15.27
C HIS A 51 3.96 -1.86 -14.40
N VAL A 52 4.14 -1.62 -13.11
CA VAL A 52 3.09 -1.16 -12.19
C VAL A 52 2.77 0.31 -12.42
N ALA A 53 3.80 1.15 -12.62
CA ALA A 53 3.66 2.59 -12.85
C ALA A 53 2.84 2.90 -14.12
N GLU A 54 3.01 2.12 -15.18
CA GLU A 54 2.31 2.30 -16.47
C GLU A 54 0.81 2.01 -16.38
N GLN A 55 0.35 1.30 -15.35
CA GLN A 55 -1.05 0.94 -15.19
C GLN A 55 -1.83 2.11 -14.57
N GLN A 56 -2.80 2.63 -15.31
CA GLN A 56 -3.65 3.71 -14.82
C GLN A 56 -4.62 3.21 -13.74
N CYS A 57 -5.35 2.12 -14.03
CA CYS A 57 -6.24 1.46 -13.07
C CYS A 57 -5.61 0.15 -12.60
N LYS A 58 -5.39 0.01 -11.30
CA LYS A 58 -4.67 -1.12 -10.71
C LYS A 58 -5.13 -1.45 -9.31
N VAL A 59 -4.93 -2.69 -8.93
CA VAL A 59 -4.90 -3.09 -7.51
C VAL A 59 -3.45 -3.38 -7.14
N VAL A 60 -2.99 -2.83 -6.03
CA VAL A 60 -1.71 -3.15 -5.42
C VAL A 60 -1.96 -3.79 -4.08
N ALA A 61 -1.57 -5.05 -3.93
CA ALA A 61 -1.71 -5.80 -2.70
C ALA A 61 -0.35 -6.06 -2.05
N ASN A 62 -0.16 -5.56 -0.83
CA ASN A 62 0.95 -5.93 0.02
C ASN A 62 0.53 -7.09 0.93
N ILE A 63 1.07 -8.28 0.68
CA ILE A 63 0.76 -9.50 1.44
C ILE A 63 1.91 -9.72 2.43
N GLY A 64 1.78 -9.10 3.60
CA GLY A 64 2.75 -9.15 4.68
C GLY A 64 2.66 -10.45 5.48
N ASN A 65 3.55 -10.61 6.48
CA ASN A 65 3.51 -11.78 7.37
C ASN A 65 2.26 -11.79 8.25
N GLU A 66 1.86 -10.63 8.78
CA GLU A 66 0.74 -10.49 9.71
C GLU A 66 -0.49 -9.91 9.01
N HIS A 67 -0.30 -8.87 8.20
CA HIS A 67 -1.39 -8.14 7.57
C HIS A 67 -1.25 -8.12 6.06
N THR A 68 -2.40 -8.21 5.40
CA THR A 68 -2.58 -7.99 3.97
C THR A 68 -3.37 -6.71 3.77
N LEU A 69 -2.78 -5.74 3.09
CA LEU A 69 -3.47 -4.54 2.62
C LEU A 69 -3.55 -4.55 1.11
N ALA A 70 -4.71 -4.18 0.56
CA ALA A 70 -4.87 -3.99 -0.87
C ALA A 70 -5.49 -2.62 -1.17
N PHE A 71 -4.92 -1.95 -2.15
CA PHE A 71 -5.34 -0.64 -2.62
C PHE A 71 -5.86 -0.76 -4.05
N HIS A 72 -7.12 -0.39 -4.27
CA HIS A 72 -7.63 -0.11 -5.61
C HIS A 72 -7.31 1.34 -5.95
N MET A 73 -6.62 1.56 -7.06
CA MET A 73 -6.06 2.85 -7.41
C MET A 73 -6.35 3.23 -8.86
N HIS A 74 -6.52 4.53 -9.09
CA HIS A 74 -6.45 5.17 -10.40
C HIS A 74 -5.31 6.18 -10.35
N ASP A 75 -4.27 5.96 -11.13
CA ASP A 75 -2.96 6.64 -10.98
C ASP A 75 -2.46 6.52 -9.53
N ASN A 76 -2.32 7.62 -8.81
CA ASN A 76 -1.97 7.69 -7.39
C ASN A 76 -3.18 7.84 -6.46
N SER A 77 -4.38 7.98 -7.02
CA SER A 77 -5.61 8.17 -6.25
C SER A 77 -6.17 6.85 -5.76
N ILE A 78 -6.46 6.76 -4.48
CA ILE A 78 -7.04 5.58 -3.84
C ILE A 78 -8.56 5.62 -4.03
N LEU A 79 -9.11 4.60 -4.69
CA LEU A 79 -10.53 4.37 -4.89
C LEU A 79 -11.13 3.45 -3.82
N GLY A 80 -10.33 2.58 -3.27
CA GLY A 80 -10.72 1.69 -2.18
C GLY A 80 -9.50 1.03 -1.52
N ILE A 81 -9.70 0.58 -0.30
CA ILE A 81 -8.69 -0.12 0.51
C ILE A 81 -9.37 -1.16 1.39
N PHE A 82 -8.72 -2.30 1.61
CA PHE A 82 -9.05 -3.17 2.72
C PHE A 82 -7.79 -3.66 3.43
N GLU A 83 -7.95 -4.03 4.71
CA GLU A 83 -6.91 -4.65 5.52
C GLU A 83 -7.44 -5.90 6.21
N HIS A 84 -6.66 -6.97 6.18
CA HIS A 84 -7.00 -8.25 6.79
C HIS A 84 -5.75 -8.91 7.40
N HIS A 85 -5.94 -9.85 8.33
CA HIS A 85 -4.86 -10.71 8.81
C HIS A 85 -4.47 -11.75 7.75
N THR A 86 -3.19 -11.78 7.36
CA THR A 86 -2.70 -12.68 6.31
C THR A 86 -2.91 -14.16 6.64
N HIS A 87 -2.69 -14.55 7.88
CA HIS A 87 -2.76 -15.96 8.32
C HIS A 87 -4.17 -16.56 8.31
N ILE A 88 -5.21 -15.73 8.23
CA ILE A 88 -6.61 -16.17 8.14
C ILE A 88 -7.04 -16.34 6.68
N LEU A 89 -6.41 -15.61 5.75
CA LEU A 89 -6.79 -15.60 4.35
C LEU A 89 -6.37 -16.90 3.63
N SER A 90 -7.35 -17.57 3.00
CA SER A 90 -7.06 -18.52 1.93
C SER A 90 -6.87 -17.77 0.61
N GLN A 91 -6.29 -18.45 -0.40
CA GLN A 91 -6.18 -17.90 -1.75
C GLN A 91 -7.54 -17.45 -2.28
N GLU A 92 -8.56 -18.32 -2.20
CA GLU A 92 -9.90 -18.04 -2.70
C GLU A 92 -10.53 -16.83 -2.02
N ARG A 93 -10.39 -16.73 -0.68
CA ARG A 93 -10.94 -15.61 0.07
C ARG A 93 -10.27 -14.30 -0.29
N LEU A 94 -8.95 -14.30 -0.46
CA LEU A 94 -8.21 -13.13 -0.92
C LEU A 94 -8.62 -12.71 -2.34
N GLU A 95 -8.76 -13.67 -3.26
CA GLU A 95 -9.26 -13.40 -4.62
C GLU A 95 -10.65 -12.75 -4.62
N ASP A 96 -11.55 -13.23 -3.75
CA ASP A 96 -12.89 -12.67 -3.63
C ASP A 96 -12.84 -11.23 -3.10
N TYR A 97 -12.07 -10.97 -2.04
CA TYR A 97 -11.88 -9.61 -1.53
C TYR A 97 -11.30 -8.65 -2.56
N LEU A 98 -10.31 -9.09 -3.35
CA LEU A 98 -9.73 -8.27 -4.42
C LEU A 98 -10.75 -7.90 -5.50
N LYS A 99 -11.63 -8.84 -5.88
CA LYS A 99 -12.72 -8.58 -6.83
C LYS A 99 -13.77 -7.65 -6.23
N GLU A 100 -14.21 -7.92 -5.00
CA GLU A 100 -15.20 -7.12 -4.29
C GLU A 100 -14.72 -5.69 -4.03
N LEU A 101 -13.40 -5.49 -3.82
CA LEU A 101 -12.79 -4.17 -3.69
C LEU A 101 -12.98 -3.34 -4.97
N VAL A 102 -12.68 -3.91 -6.13
CA VAL A 102 -12.80 -3.24 -7.43
C VAL A 102 -14.25 -3.04 -7.84
N ASP A 103 -15.10 -4.05 -7.58
CA ASP A 103 -16.55 -3.96 -7.79
C ASP A 103 -17.23 -2.91 -6.87
N GLY A 104 -16.55 -2.50 -5.78
CA GLY A 104 -17.11 -1.61 -4.77
C GLY A 104 -18.11 -2.28 -3.85
N LYS A 105 -18.07 -3.60 -3.73
CA LYS A 105 -18.98 -4.41 -2.91
C LYS A 105 -18.43 -4.77 -1.54
N ILE A 106 -17.12 -4.66 -1.34
CA ILE A 106 -16.50 -4.87 -0.05
C ILE A 106 -16.90 -3.76 0.92
N ASP A 107 -17.23 -4.12 2.15
CA ASP A 107 -17.47 -3.15 3.21
C ASP A 107 -16.71 -3.52 4.50
N GLY A 108 -16.55 -2.50 5.37
CA GLY A 108 -15.78 -2.67 6.61
C GLY A 108 -16.38 -3.71 7.56
N ASP A 109 -17.70 -3.81 7.63
CA ASP A 109 -18.40 -4.78 8.49
C ASP A 109 -18.19 -6.22 8.01
N MET A 110 -18.16 -6.43 6.69
CA MET A 110 -17.88 -7.74 6.09
C MET A 110 -16.47 -8.21 6.46
N VAL A 111 -15.48 -7.36 6.27
CA VAL A 111 -14.07 -7.66 6.60
C VAL A 111 -13.91 -7.86 8.12
N TRP A 112 -14.56 -7.02 8.94
CA TRP A 112 -14.53 -7.14 10.40
C TRP A 112 -15.12 -8.46 10.91
N ARG A 113 -16.27 -8.91 10.36
CA ARG A 113 -16.89 -10.20 10.73
C ARG A 113 -16.02 -11.40 10.36
N ASP A 114 -15.19 -11.26 9.34
CA ASP A 114 -14.20 -12.24 8.94
C ASP A 114 -12.87 -12.10 9.69
N GLN A 115 -12.88 -11.37 10.80
CA GLN A 115 -11.74 -11.12 11.68
C GLN A 115 -10.63 -10.27 11.02
N GLY A 116 -10.95 -9.49 10.00
CA GLY A 116 -10.04 -8.50 9.42
C GLY A 116 -10.17 -7.13 10.10
N HIS A 117 -9.49 -6.12 9.58
CA HIS A 117 -9.45 -4.77 10.15
C HIS A 117 -10.52 -3.84 9.56
N GLY A 118 -10.91 -4.06 8.33
CA GLY A 118 -11.96 -3.29 7.67
C GLY A 118 -11.67 -2.98 6.21
N ALA A 119 -12.61 -2.24 5.60
CA ALA A 119 -12.50 -1.76 4.24
C ALA A 119 -13.15 -0.39 4.10
N ILE A 120 -12.67 0.40 3.17
CA ILE A 120 -13.26 1.67 2.75
C ILE A 120 -13.27 1.69 1.23
N VAL A 121 -14.42 1.97 0.62
CA VAL A 121 -14.56 2.17 -0.81
C VAL A 121 -15.09 3.57 -1.07
N VAL A 122 -14.36 4.32 -1.88
CA VAL A 122 -14.75 5.66 -2.37
C VAL A 122 -15.44 5.54 -3.72
N GLN A 123 -14.92 4.66 -4.58
CA GLN A 123 -15.44 4.40 -5.91
C GLN A 123 -15.19 2.93 -6.28
N GLY A 124 -16.20 2.31 -6.88
CA GLY A 124 -16.14 0.94 -7.38
C GLY A 124 -16.92 0.78 -8.68
N GLY A 125 -17.14 -0.45 -9.09
CA GLY A 125 -17.88 -0.80 -10.31
C GLY A 125 -16.99 -0.92 -11.54
N GLU A 126 -15.68 -1.05 -11.33
CA GLU A 126 -14.69 -1.31 -12.38
C GLU A 126 -14.41 -2.82 -12.49
N LYS A 127 -13.62 -3.20 -13.51
CA LYS A 127 -13.09 -4.55 -13.61
C LYS A 127 -11.66 -4.58 -13.08
N LEU A 128 -11.30 -5.68 -12.42
CA LEU A 128 -9.91 -5.94 -12.05
C LEU A 128 -9.10 -6.26 -13.32
N ASN A 129 -8.44 -5.24 -13.87
CA ASN A 129 -7.66 -5.35 -15.09
C ASN A 129 -6.17 -5.62 -14.83
N PHE A 130 -5.66 -5.16 -13.69
CA PHE A 130 -4.29 -5.37 -13.30
C PHE A 130 -4.17 -5.50 -11.77
N LEU A 131 -3.51 -6.58 -11.35
CA LEU A 131 -3.22 -6.86 -9.95
C LEU A 131 -1.70 -6.95 -9.78
N SER A 132 -1.12 -6.04 -9.04
CA SER A 132 0.27 -6.10 -8.57
C SER A 132 0.33 -6.67 -7.16
N VAL A 133 1.28 -7.55 -6.90
CA VAL A 133 1.48 -8.13 -5.57
C VAL A 133 2.92 -7.98 -5.10
N ILE A 134 3.06 -7.56 -3.85
CA ILE A 134 4.32 -7.44 -3.12
C ILE A 134 4.17 -8.09 -1.74
N GLY A 135 5.23 -8.14 -0.98
CA GLY A 135 5.24 -8.68 0.36
C GLY A 135 5.73 -10.13 0.44
N PRO A 136 6.21 -10.55 1.62
CA PRO A 136 6.85 -11.86 1.82
C PRO A 136 5.89 -13.04 1.61
N MET A 137 4.58 -12.86 1.84
CA MET A 137 3.57 -13.92 1.70
C MET A 137 2.83 -13.90 0.35
N ARG A 138 3.30 -13.07 -0.62
CA ARG A 138 2.67 -12.93 -1.95
C ARG A 138 2.51 -14.25 -2.71
N GLY A 139 3.29 -15.28 -2.36
CA GLY A 139 3.17 -16.62 -2.94
C GLY A 139 1.80 -17.28 -2.75
N ILE A 140 0.96 -16.79 -1.84
CA ILE A 140 -0.44 -17.25 -1.71
C ILE A 140 -1.23 -17.10 -3.02
N LEU A 141 -0.85 -16.13 -3.87
CA LEU A 141 -1.49 -15.87 -5.17
C LEU A 141 -0.71 -16.46 -6.36
N GLU A 142 0.33 -17.27 -6.16
CA GLU A 142 1.17 -17.80 -7.25
C GLU A 142 0.35 -18.60 -8.28
N ASN A 143 -0.68 -19.31 -7.83
CA ASN A 143 -1.55 -20.11 -8.70
C ASN A 143 -2.94 -19.46 -8.90
N SER A 144 -3.04 -18.16 -8.65
CA SER A 144 -4.30 -17.42 -8.77
C SER A 144 -4.73 -17.26 -10.22
N LYS A 145 -6.05 -17.45 -10.47
CA LYS A 145 -6.67 -17.15 -11.76
C LYS A 145 -6.75 -15.65 -12.06
N LEU A 146 -6.39 -14.80 -11.11
CA LEU A 146 -6.31 -13.34 -11.32
C LEU A 146 -5.02 -12.94 -12.04
N GLU A 147 -4.09 -13.89 -12.30
CA GLU A 147 -2.84 -13.67 -13.01
C GLU A 147 -2.05 -12.47 -12.46
N PRO A 148 -1.73 -12.44 -11.14
CA PRO A 148 -1.10 -11.30 -10.53
C PRO A 148 0.31 -11.07 -11.07
N TYR A 149 0.67 -9.81 -11.23
CA TYR A 149 2.03 -9.37 -11.49
C TYR A 149 2.83 -9.30 -10.19
N PHE A 150 3.92 -10.02 -10.09
CA PHE A 150 4.81 -10.05 -8.93
C PHE A 150 5.84 -8.92 -9.03
N ALA A 151 5.50 -7.74 -8.53
CA ALA A 151 6.34 -6.55 -8.67
C ALA A 151 7.70 -6.71 -7.99
N THR A 152 8.71 -6.15 -8.63
CA THR A 152 10.10 -6.13 -8.15
C THR A 152 10.73 -4.76 -8.42
N PRO A 153 10.28 -3.69 -7.75
CA PRO A 153 10.79 -2.35 -7.97
C PRO A 153 12.31 -2.34 -7.83
N HIS A 154 13.00 -1.74 -8.79
CA HIS A 154 14.47 -1.74 -8.89
C HIS A 154 15.11 -3.13 -8.71
N GLY A 155 14.40 -4.19 -9.12
CA GLY A 155 14.85 -5.57 -9.04
C GLY A 155 14.72 -6.25 -7.67
N SER A 156 14.12 -5.58 -6.67
CA SER A 156 13.98 -6.15 -5.31
C SER A 156 12.62 -5.84 -4.67
N MET A 157 11.77 -6.86 -4.57
CA MET A 157 10.52 -6.76 -3.82
C MET A 157 10.74 -6.45 -2.34
N MET A 158 11.77 -7.04 -1.73
CA MET A 158 12.04 -6.87 -0.30
C MET A 158 12.39 -5.43 0.07
N MET A 159 12.84 -4.64 -0.88
CA MET A 159 13.18 -3.23 -0.69
C MET A 159 12.02 -2.27 -1.02
N ALA A 160 10.85 -2.78 -1.42
CA ALA A 160 9.73 -1.94 -1.83
C ALA A 160 9.39 -0.85 -0.78
N GLY A 161 9.30 -1.21 0.51
CA GLY A 161 9.05 -0.24 1.57
C GLY A 161 10.12 0.85 1.66
N SER A 162 11.40 0.51 1.48
CA SER A 162 12.50 1.49 1.47
C SER A 162 12.41 2.42 0.25
N PHE A 163 12.10 1.88 -0.93
CA PHE A 163 11.89 2.70 -2.13
C PHE A 163 10.69 3.64 -1.97
N GLY A 164 9.60 3.17 -1.34
CA GLY A 164 8.46 4.02 -1.01
C GLY A 164 8.80 5.17 -0.07
N LEU A 165 9.62 4.93 0.95
CA LEU A 165 10.10 6.00 1.84
C LEU A 165 10.99 7.00 1.10
N ILE A 166 11.90 6.54 0.23
CA ILE A 166 12.73 7.41 -0.60
C ILE A 166 11.85 8.25 -1.54
N ARG A 167 10.87 7.63 -2.19
CA ARG A 167 9.88 8.34 -3.00
C ARG A 167 9.11 9.37 -2.16
N GLY A 168 8.70 8.99 -0.96
CA GLY A 168 8.03 9.87 0.00
C GLY A 168 8.88 11.09 0.36
N CYS A 169 10.18 10.91 0.56
CA CYS A 169 11.11 12.02 0.76
C CYS A 169 11.14 12.96 -0.45
N ALA A 170 11.19 12.43 -1.67
CA ALA A 170 11.18 13.23 -2.89
C ALA A 170 9.87 14.05 -3.04
N GLU A 171 8.74 13.50 -2.62
CA GLU A 171 7.44 14.17 -2.71
C GLU A 171 7.24 15.23 -1.62
N ARG A 172 7.74 14.98 -0.40
CA ARG A 172 7.47 15.84 0.77
C ARG A 172 8.64 16.76 1.15
N MET A 173 9.83 16.52 0.63
CA MET A 173 11.04 17.32 0.87
C MET A 173 11.62 17.82 -0.44
N PRO A 174 11.05 18.88 -1.05
CA PRO A 174 11.40 19.34 -2.41
C PRO A 174 12.87 19.70 -2.59
N SER A 175 13.56 20.12 -1.52
CA SER A 175 14.99 20.44 -1.56
C SER A 175 15.90 19.28 -1.96
N ASN A 176 15.43 18.04 -1.75
CA ASN A 176 16.18 16.81 -2.00
C ASN A 176 15.66 16.05 -3.23
N ARG A 177 14.57 16.56 -3.84
CA ARG A 177 13.85 15.83 -4.89
C ARG A 177 14.72 15.48 -6.09
N GLU A 178 15.48 16.47 -6.61
CA GLU A 178 16.31 16.25 -7.82
C GLU A 178 17.41 15.22 -7.55
N GLU A 179 18.03 15.27 -6.38
CA GLU A 179 19.09 14.33 -5.97
C GLU A 179 18.52 12.90 -5.82
N ILE A 180 17.34 12.77 -5.18
CA ILE A 180 16.69 11.48 -4.93
C ILE A 180 16.21 10.85 -6.25
N LEU A 181 15.63 11.64 -7.16
CA LEU A 181 15.09 11.10 -8.42
C LEU A 181 16.18 10.84 -9.48
N ALA A 182 17.40 11.30 -9.26
CA ALA A 182 18.55 11.05 -10.16
C ALA A 182 19.38 9.81 -9.75
N ALA A 183 19.11 9.24 -8.57
CA ALA A 183 19.81 8.08 -8.03
C ALA A 183 19.16 6.75 -8.45
#